data_aec5d7502c13c9a67281f746a8d5c9c4
#
_entry.id   aec5d7502c13c9a67281f746a8d5c9c4
#
_cell.length_a   1.000
_cell.length_b   1.000
_cell.length_c   1.000
_cell.angle_alpha   90.00
_cell.angle_beta   90.00
_cell.angle_gamma   90.00
#
_symmetry.space_group_name_H-M   'P 1'
#
loop_
_entity.id
_entity.type
_entity.pdbx_description
1 polymer ?
#
loop_
_entity_poly.entity_id
_entity_poly.type
_entity_poly.pdbx_seq_one_letter_code
_entity_poly.pdbx_strand_id
1 'polypeptide(L)'
;MPRSPLSRLPIRALCGAWGLATLLALAGCGALPERPARAVLYDFGPGPVAPPASSAPSSPPAIALADIESSMRLESTQVLYRLGYADANELRPYGHARWSVTPVQLVQHRLRDALAASRTVLTTGESATLARVQGQRPNTLRVSLEEFSHYFETPTASLGLVRLRATLVQSTPAGERVLAQRVFAARRAAPSADAAGGVKALAAASEAAIGELVGWVDATTR
;
A
#
# COMPACT_ATOMS: atom_id res chain seq x y z
N MET A 1 -56.86 49.64 -55.61
CA MET A 1 -55.76 49.48 -54.67
C MET A 1 -56.34 49.06 -53.31
N PRO A 2 -56.19 47.80 -52.89
CA PRO A 2 -56.69 47.36 -51.57
C PRO A 2 -55.62 47.51 -50.50
N ARG A 3 -55.97 48.10 -49.37
CA ARG A 3 -55.14 48.25 -48.16
C ARG A 3 -55.18 46.95 -47.37
N SER A 4 -54.01 46.39 -47.06
CA SER A 4 -53.84 45.24 -46.20
C SER A 4 -54.04 45.60 -44.70
N PRO A 5 -54.79 44.82 -43.91
CA PRO A 5 -54.89 45.04 -42.48
C PRO A 5 -53.69 44.48 -41.75
N LEU A 6 -52.94 45.31 -40.99
CA LEU A 6 -51.91 44.91 -40.01
C LEU A 6 -52.59 44.18 -38.84
N SER A 7 -52.38 42.89 -38.74
CA SER A 7 -52.84 42.07 -37.62
C SER A 7 -51.98 42.44 -36.35
N ARG A 8 -52.66 43.03 -35.36
CA ARG A 8 -52.09 43.33 -34.04
C ARG A 8 -51.98 42.02 -33.26
N LEU A 9 -50.79 41.52 -33.10
CA LEU A 9 -50.48 40.40 -32.14
C LEU A 9 -50.80 40.90 -30.72
N PRO A 10 -51.50 40.10 -29.91
CA PRO A 10 -51.85 40.49 -28.54
C PRO A 10 -50.58 40.44 -27.64
N ILE A 11 -50.19 41.57 -27.08
CA ILE A 11 -49.09 41.81 -26.17
C ILE A 11 -49.13 40.85 -24.96
N ARG A 12 -50.31 40.32 -24.62
CA ARG A 12 -50.48 39.31 -23.54
C ARG A 12 -49.80 37.97 -23.81
N ALA A 13 -49.64 37.58 -25.08
CA ALA A 13 -48.96 36.32 -25.43
C ALA A 13 -47.42 36.40 -25.28
N LEU A 14 -46.82 37.58 -25.50
CA LEU A 14 -45.38 37.78 -25.32
C LEU A 14 -44.98 37.76 -23.83
N CYS A 15 -45.75 38.33 -22.91
CA CYS A 15 -45.42 38.33 -21.48
C CYS A 15 -45.47 36.93 -20.87
N GLY A 16 -46.37 36.05 -21.36
CA GLY A 16 -46.44 34.65 -20.88
C GLY A 16 -45.24 33.80 -21.29
N ALA A 17 -44.74 34.00 -22.52
CA ALA A 17 -43.59 33.26 -23.04
C ALA A 17 -42.26 33.64 -22.33
N TRP A 18 -42.09 34.90 -21.97
CA TRP A 18 -40.92 35.36 -21.23
C TRP A 18 -40.92 34.90 -19.76
N GLY A 19 -42.09 34.84 -19.12
CA GLY A 19 -42.25 34.32 -17.77
C GLY A 19 -41.91 32.84 -17.66
N LEU A 20 -42.35 32.03 -18.64
CA LEU A 20 -42.07 30.59 -18.67
C LEU A 20 -40.58 30.29 -18.96
N ALA A 21 -39.94 31.06 -19.85
CA ALA A 21 -38.53 30.95 -20.15
C ALA A 21 -37.65 31.30 -18.95
N THR A 22 -38.04 32.31 -18.15
CA THR A 22 -37.30 32.69 -16.93
C THR A 22 -37.45 31.66 -15.82
N LEU A 23 -38.60 31.02 -15.67
CA LEU A 23 -38.81 29.92 -14.71
C LEU A 23 -37.99 28.67 -15.08
N LEU A 24 -37.87 28.30 -16.35
CA LEU A 24 -37.02 27.17 -16.79
C LEU A 24 -35.53 27.46 -16.60
N ALA A 25 -35.06 28.69 -16.72
CA ALA A 25 -33.69 29.09 -16.50
C ALA A 25 -33.24 28.99 -15.01
N LEU A 26 -34.17 29.20 -14.06
CA LEU A 26 -33.89 29.04 -12.63
C LEU A 26 -33.88 27.59 -12.15
N ALA A 27 -34.50 26.66 -12.87
CA ALA A 27 -34.52 25.25 -12.52
C ALA A 27 -33.18 24.51 -12.84
N GLY A 28 -32.29 25.13 -13.62
CA GLY A 28 -31.02 24.53 -14.07
C GLY A 28 -29.84 24.60 -13.08
N CYS A 29 -29.96 25.32 -11.96
CA CYS A 29 -28.85 25.56 -11.05
C CYS A 29 -28.78 24.60 -9.82
N GLY A 30 -29.46 23.46 -9.87
CA GLY A 30 -29.57 22.55 -8.72
C GLY A 30 -28.51 21.45 -8.61
N ALA A 31 -27.61 21.32 -9.56
CA ALA A 31 -26.50 20.35 -9.45
C ALA A 31 -25.28 21.01 -8.79
N LEU A 32 -25.33 21.19 -7.46
CA LEU A 32 -24.09 21.43 -6.70
C LEU A 32 -23.17 20.24 -6.94
N PRO A 33 -21.92 20.45 -7.39
CA PRO A 33 -20.98 19.36 -7.52
C PRO A 33 -20.84 18.66 -6.17
N GLU A 34 -21.16 17.37 -6.14
CA GLU A 34 -21.00 16.53 -4.96
C GLU A 34 -19.56 16.68 -4.48
N ARG A 35 -19.37 16.99 -3.20
CA ARG A 35 -18.00 17.12 -2.64
C ARG A 35 -17.25 15.83 -2.93
N PRO A 36 -16.04 15.89 -3.51
CA PRO A 36 -15.26 14.68 -3.77
C PRO A 36 -15.14 13.87 -2.48
N ALA A 37 -15.53 12.59 -2.54
CA ALA A 37 -15.48 11.70 -1.40
C ALA A 37 -14.02 11.66 -0.88
N ARG A 38 -13.85 11.99 0.43
CA ARG A 38 -12.53 11.99 1.05
C ARG A 38 -11.98 10.56 1.05
N ALA A 39 -10.75 10.37 0.61
CA ALA A 39 -10.10 9.07 0.66
C ALA A 39 -9.95 8.59 2.11
N VAL A 40 -10.23 7.30 2.33
CA VAL A 40 -9.98 6.62 3.59
C VAL A 40 -8.51 6.22 3.63
N LEU A 41 -7.81 6.60 4.70
CA LEU A 41 -6.41 6.24 4.93
C LEU A 41 -6.31 4.97 5.77
N TYR A 42 -5.43 4.08 5.36
CA TYR A 42 -5.17 2.80 6.01
C TYR A 42 -3.68 2.63 6.33
N ASP A 43 -3.39 1.85 7.35
CA ASP A 43 -2.07 1.34 7.70
C ASP A 43 -2.13 -0.12 8.18
N PHE A 44 -1.03 -0.67 8.68
CA PHE A 44 -1.00 -2.04 9.24
C PHE A 44 -1.49 -2.11 10.69
N GLY A 45 -2.02 -1.00 11.24
CA GLY A 45 -2.36 -0.88 12.64
C GLY A 45 -1.13 -0.79 13.55
N PRO A 46 -1.34 -0.65 14.88
CA PRO A 46 -0.26 -0.40 15.84
C PRO A 46 0.76 -1.54 15.98
N GLY A 47 0.46 -2.71 15.39
CA GLY A 47 1.30 -3.89 15.49
C GLY A 47 1.33 -4.54 16.88
N PRO A 48 1.99 -5.69 17.01
CA PRO A 48 2.21 -6.30 18.31
C PRO A 48 3.12 -5.40 19.14
N VAL A 49 2.71 -5.07 20.37
CA VAL A 49 3.60 -4.43 21.34
C VAL A 49 4.62 -5.49 21.77
N ALA A 50 5.84 -5.39 21.26
CA ALA A 50 6.91 -6.27 21.69
C ALA A 50 7.14 -6.08 23.20
N PRO A 51 7.23 -7.16 24.00
CA PRO A 51 7.73 -7.04 25.37
C PRO A 51 9.13 -6.42 25.32
N PRO A 52 9.53 -5.64 26.35
CA PRO A 52 10.88 -5.07 26.39
C PRO A 52 11.90 -6.20 26.20
N ALA A 53 12.87 -5.97 25.29
CA ALA A 53 13.88 -6.95 24.97
C ALA A 53 14.56 -7.42 26.25
N SER A 54 14.36 -8.69 26.59
CA SER A 54 15.09 -9.31 27.67
C SER A 54 16.57 -9.30 27.27
N SER A 55 17.44 -8.76 28.11
CA SER A 55 18.89 -8.81 27.95
C SER A 55 19.39 -10.23 28.22
N ALA A 56 18.96 -11.19 27.40
CA ALA A 56 19.41 -12.56 27.47
C ALA A 56 20.86 -12.64 26.97
N PRO A 57 21.74 -13.40 27.63
CA PRO A 57 23.15 -13.48 27.28
C PRO A 57 23.44 -14.12 25.90
N SER A 58 22.46 -14.50 25.14
CA SER A 58 22.54 -15.12 23.79
C SER A 58 21.61 -14.47 22.77
N SER A 59 21.61 -13.14 22.67
CA SER A 59 20.92 -12.49 21.57
C SER A 59 21.52 -12.88 20.22
N PRO A 60 20.69 -13.13 19.19
CA PRO A 60 21.19 -13.38 17.83
C PRO A 60 22.10 -12.25 17.34
N PRO A 61 23.03 -12.51 16.40
CA PRO A 61 23.93 -11.48 15.87
C PRO A 61 23.15 -10.28 15.33
N ALA A 62 23.69 -9.07 15.52
CA ALA A 62 23.14 -7.86 14.96
C ALA A 62 23.04 -7.95 13.43
N ILE A 63 22.07 -7.25 12.85
CA ILE A 63 21.85 -7.20 11.41
C ILE A 63 21.72 -5.74 10.94
N ALA A 64 22.27 -5.45 9.76
CA ALA A 64 22.00 -4.20 9.04
C ALA A 64 20.83 -4.42 8.08
N LEU A 65 19.75 -3.66 8.24
CA LEU A 65 18.61 -3.69 7.34
C LEU A 65 18.76 -2.55 6.32
N ALA A 66 18.93 -2.92 5.06
CA ALA A 66 18.91 -1.96 3.95
C ALA A 66 17.47 -1.49 3.68
N ASP A 67 17.33 -0.34 2.99
CA ASP A 67 16.03 0.13 2.53
C ASP A 67 15.42 -0.89 1.57
N ILE A 68 14.11 -1.12 1.70
CA ILE A 68 13.40 -2.08 0.85
C ILE A 68 13.26 -1.51 -0.55
N GLU A 69 13.71 -2.26 -1.54
CA GLU A 69 13.55 -1.94 -2.95
C GLU A 69 12.18 -2.39 -3.45
N SER A 70 11.62 -1.66 -4.41
CA SER A 70 10.37 -2.04 -5.05
C SER A 70 10.27 -1.50 -6.48
N SER A 71 9.21 -1.92 -7.18
CA SER A 71 8.82 -1.26 -8.44
C SER A 71 8.15 0.09 -8.14
N MET A 72 8.28 1.06 -9.04
CA MET A 72 7.67 2.39 -8.93
C MET A 72 6.16 2.37 -8.58
N ARG A 73 5.45 1.29 -8.97
CA ARG A 73 4.02 1.12 -8.65
C ARG A 73 3.74 0.98 -7.16
N LEU A 74 4.65 0.38 -6.41
CA LEU A 74 4.54 0.16 -4.97
C LEU A 74 5.10 1.32 -4.14
N GLU A 75 5.65 2.34 -4.80
CA GLU A 75 6.11 3.58 -4.18
C GLU A 75 5.00 4.64 -4.09
N SER A 76 3.79 4.32 -4.54
CA SER A 76 2.61 5.16 -4.35
C SER A 76 1.78 4.72 -3.16
N THR A 77 0.94 5.62 -2.62
CA THR A 77 0.02 5.31 -1.52
C THR A 77 -1.28 4.66 -1.99
N GLN A 78 -1.39 4.26 -3.25
CA GLN A 78 -2.59 3.62 -3.78
C GLN A 78 -2.77 2.21 -3.20
N VAL A 79 -3.99 1.88 -2.78
CA VAL A 79 -4.37 0.50 -2.52
C VAL A 79 -4.69 -0.14 -3.86
N LEU A 80 -3.90 -1.16 -4.23
CA LEU A 80 -3.97 -1.80 -5.54
C LEU A 80 -4.69 -3.15 -5.46
N TYR A 81 -5.47 -3.48 -6.51
CA TYR A 81 -6.14 -4.77 -6.64
C TYR A 81 -6.03 -5.36 -8.05
N ARG A 82 -6.25 -6.67 -8.15
CA ARG A 82 -6.34 -7.42 -9.41
C ARG A 82 -7.62 -8.23 -9.45
N LEU A 83 -8.31 -8.23 -10.58
CA LEU A 83 -9.45 -9.10 -10.85
C LEU A 83 -8.95 -10.37 -11.52
N GLY A 84 -8.35 -11.29 -10.75
CA GLY A 84 -7.72 -12.48 -11.29
C GLY A 84 -8.64 -13.37 -12.11
N TYR A 85 -9.95 -13.36 -11.81
CA TYR A 85 -10.97 -14.07 -12.58
C TYR A 85 -11.27 -13.44 -13.96
N ALA A 86 -10.91 -12.15 -14.16
CA ALA A 86 -11.10 -11.44 -15.43
C ALA A 86 -9.76 -11.25 -16.16
N ASP A 87 -8.81 -10.57 -15.53
CA ASP A 87 -7.45 -10.41 -16.02
C ASP A 87 -6.48 -10.24 -14.83
N ALA A 88 -5.68 -11.26 -14.57
CA ALA A 88 -4.68 -11.24 -13.50
C ALA A 88 -3.51 -10.27 -13.76
N ASN A 89 -3.30 -9.82 -15.00
CA ASN A 89 -2.22 -8.91 -15.34
C ASN A 89 -2.62 -7.45 -15.13
N GLU A 90 -3.91 -7.14 -15.09
CA GLU A 90 -4.40 -5.79 -14.89
C GLU A 90 -4.33 -5.41 -13.41
N LEU A 91 -3.56 -4.37 -13.08
CA LEU A 91 -3.44 -3.80 -11.74
C LEU A 91 -4.20 -2.48 -11.68
N ARG A 92 -5.17 -2.40 -10.78
CA ARG A 92 -6.10 -1.27 -10.64
C ARG A 92 -5.99 -0.62 -9.27
N PRO A 93 -6.05 0.72 -9.16
CA PRO A 93 -6.15 1.39 -7.88
C PRO A 93 -7.60 1.48 -7.39
N TYR A 94 -7.83 1.36 -6.09
CA TYR A 94 -9.09 1.75 -5.47
C TYR A 94 -9.28 3.28 -5.54
N GLY A 95 -10.50 3.73 -5.86
CA GLY A 95 -10.83 5.16 -6.00
C GLY A 95 -10.65 5.95 -4.70
N HIS A 96 -11.15 5.41 -3.59
CA HIS A 96 -11.27 6.12 -2.31
C HIS A 96 -10.50 5.46 -1.15
N ALA A 97 -9.59 4.54 -1.42
CA ALA A 97 -8.73 3.92 -0.42
C ALA A 97 -7.26 4.26 -0.70
N ARG A 98 -6.53 4.65 0.33
CA ARG A 98 -5.11 4.98 0.26
C ARG A 98 -4.39 4.43 1.48
N TRP A 99 -3.15 4.07 1.31
CA TRP A 99 -2.23 3.84 2.42
C TRP A 99 -1.80 5.18 3.04
N SER A 100 -1.56 5.21 4.34
CA SER A 100 -1.05 6.40 5.05
C SER A 100 0.37 6.80 4.62
N VAL A 101 1.19 5.79 4.31
CA VAL A 101 2.51 5.88 3.68
C VAL A 101 2.59 4.80 2.59
N THR A 102 3.68 4.71 1.84
CA THR A 102 3.79 3.70 0.78
C THR A 102 3.83 2.27 1.33
N PRO A 103 3.37 1.24 0.58
CA PRO A 103 3.49 -0.16 0.98
C PRO A 103 4.93 -0.56 1.37
N VAL A 104 5.91 -0.03 0.66
CA VAL A 104 7.34 -0.24 0.95
C VAL A 104 7.69 0.22 2.36
N GLN A 105 7.26 1.43 2.73
CA GLN A 105 7.51 1.98 4.06
C GLN A 105 6.76 1.21 5.15
N LEU A 106 5.51 0.78 4.90
CA LEU A 106 4.75 -0.06 5.84
C LEU A 106 5.49 -1.37 6.12
N VAL A 107 5.95 -2.05 5.06
CA VAL A 107 6.71 -3.31 5.18
C VAL A 107 8.07 -3.08 5.84
N GLN A 108 8.78 -2.00 5.48
CA GLN A 108 10.06 -1.63 6.10
C GLN A 108 9.94 -1.46 7.62
N HIS A 109 8.95 -0.69 8.07
CA HIS A 109 8.72 -0.44 9.49
C HIS A 109 8.38 -1.75 10.22
N ARG A 110 7.46 -2.55 9.66
CA ARG A 110 7.03 -3.80 10.27
C ARG A 110 8.16 -4.85 10.34
N LEU A 111 8.97 -4.96 9.27
CA LEU A 111 10.12 -5.86 9.23
C LEU A 111 11.19 -5.43 10.25
N ARG A 112 11.50 -4.13 10.33
CA ARG A 112 12.44 -3.60 11.33
C ARG A 112 11.98 -3.95 12.74
N ASP A 113 10.70 -3.71 13.07
CA ASP A 113 10.16 -3.97 14.39
C ASP A 113 10.18 -5.47 14.73
N ALA A 114 9.85 -6.33 13.76
CA ALA A 114 9.90 -7.78 13.92
C ALA A 114 11.34 -8.31 14.16
N LEU A 115 12.33 -7.77 13.46
CA LEU A 115 13.74 -8.11 13.68
C LEU A 115 14.23 -7.57 15.03
N ALA A 116 13.86 -6.34 15.39
CA ALA A 116 14.27 -5.69 16.63
C ALA A 116 13.73 -6.37 17.89
N ALA A 117 12.69 -7.18 17.77
CA ALA A 117 12.17 -7.98 18.88
C ALA A 117 13.18 -8.99 19.46
N SER A 118 14.15 -9.44 18.66
CA SER A 118 15.14 -10.47 19.08
C SER A 118 16.60 -10.04 18.97
N ARG A 119 16.93 -8.98 18.22
CA ARG A 119 18.31 -8.59 17.91
C ARG A 119 18.49 -7.09 17.71
N THR A 120 19.73 -6.64 17.73
CA THR A 120 20.06 -5.25 17.32
C THR A 120 19.91 -5.13 15.80
N VAL A 121 19.14 -4.13 15.35
CA VAL A 121 18.94 -3.79 13.93
C VAL A 121 19.53 -2.42 13.65
N LEU A 122 20.48 -2.35 12.71
CA LEU A 122 21.05 -1.11 12.22
C LEU A 122 20.36 -0.72 10.92
N THR A 123 19.93 0.53 10.78
CA THR A 123 19.31 1.05 9.55
C THR A 123 20.31 1.88 8.76
N THR A 124 20.07 2.07 7.45
CA THR A 124 21.00 2.72 6.52
C THR A 124 21.36 4.15 6.93
N GLY A 125 20.44 4.86 7.63
CA GLY A 125 20.68 6.22 8.14
C GLY A 125 21.64 6.32 9.34
N GLU A 126 21.97 5.21 10.00
CA GLU A 126 22.76 5.15 11.23
C GLU A 126 24.21 4.68 10.98
N SER A 127 24.77 4.94 9.81
CA SER A 127 26.14 4.52 9.43
C SER A 127 26.35 3.01 9.50
N ALA A 128 25.34 2.23 9.14
CA ALA A 128 25.37 0.76 9.19
C ALA A 128 26.59 0.14 8.48
N THR A 129 27.13 0.81 7.46
CA THR A 129 28.33 0.38 6.73
C THR A 129 29.62 0.50 7.52
N LEU A 130 29.66 1.37 8.52
CA LEU A 130 30.85 1.62 9.37
C LEU A 130 30.69 1.06 10.79
N ALA A 131 29.47 0.80 11.22
CA ALA A 131 29.19 0.32 12.56
C ALA A 131 29.77 -1.08 12.77
N ARG A 132 30.41 -1.27 13.90
CA ARG A 132 30.86 -2.60 14.39
C ARG A 132 30.10 -2.91 15.66
N VAL A 133 29.48 -4.08 15.70
CA VAL A 133 28.87 -4.61 16.91
C VAL A 133 29.81 -5.74 17.42
N GLN A 134 30.29 -5.59 18.63
CA GLN A 134 31.31 -6.53 19.21
C GLN A 134 32.54 -6.72 18.30
N GLY A 135 33.02 -5.64 17.64
CA GLY A 135 34.17 -5.67 16.75
C GLY A 135 33.93 -6.22 15.35
N GLN A 136 32.76 -6.79 15.06
CA GLN A 136 32.40 -7.35 13.75
C GLN A 136 31.43 -6.48 12.99
N ARG A 137 31.49 -6.53 11.66
CA ARG A 137 30.47 -5.90 10.79
C ARG A 137 29.26 -6.82 10.74
N PRO A 138 28.03 -6.29 11.03
CA PRO A 138 26.82 -7.06 10.87
C PRO A 138 26.60 -7.50 9.41
N ASN A 139 25.97 -8.64 9.22
CA ASN A 139 25.46 -9.02 7.91
C ASN A 139 24.36 -8.04 7.48
N THR A 140 24.27 -7.78 6.18
CA THR A 140 23.25 -6.90 5.61
C THR A 140 22.10 -7.71 5.04
N LEU A 141 20.89 -7.41 5.47
CA LEU A 141 19.66 -7.92 4.89
C LEU A 141 19.14 -6.93 3.85
N ARG A 142 19.09 -7.36 2.60
CA ARG A 142 18.45 -6.64 1.49
C ARG A 142 17.14 -7.30 1.18
N VAL A 143 16.08 -6.52 1.04
CA VAL A 143 14.73 -7.02 0.74
C VAL A 143 14.17 -6.26 -0.43
N SER A 144 13.48 -6.95 -1.34
CA SER A 144 12.65 -6.32 -2.36
C SER A 144 11.20 -6.76 -2.23
N LEU A 145 10.28 -5.78 -2.33
CA LEU A 145 8.84 -6.00 -2.37
C LEU A 145 8.43 -6.21 -3.83
N GLU A 146 8.13 -7.45 -4.21
CA GLU A 146 7.84 -7.84 -5.59
C GLU A 146 6.36 -7.83 -5.92
N GLU A 147 5.49 -8.17 -4.96
CA GLU A 147 4.03 -8.15 -5.13
C GLU A 147 3.36 -7.66 -3.85
N PHE A 148 2.36 -6.79 -4.03
CA PHE A 148 1.54 -6.27 -2.95
C PHE A 148 0.20 -5.84 -3.51
N SER A 149 -0.75 -6.77 -3.61
CA SER A 149 -2.06 -6.49 -4.18
C SER A 149 -3.19 -7.27 -3.51
N HIS A 150 -4.38 -6.67 -3.49
CA HIS A 150 -5.61 -7.36 -3.17
C HIS A 150 -6.05 -8.15 -4.40
N TYR A 151 -6.04 -9.47 -4.34
CA TYR A 151 -6.30 -10.37 -5.47
C TYR A 151 -7.68 -11.01 -5.37
N PHE A 152 -8.51 -10.80 -6.38
CA PHE A 152 -9.83 -11.40 -6.49
C PHE A 152 -9.76 -12.70 -7.27
N GLU A 153 -10.04 -13.83 -6.63
CA GLU A 153 -10.16 -15.14 -7.27
C GLU A 153 -11.52 -15.29 -7.95
N THR A 154 -12.55 -14.69 -7.34
CA THR A 154 -13.91 -14.57 -7.88
C THR A 154 -14.47 -13.18 -7.54
N PRO A 155 -15.65 -12.77 -8.03
CA PRO A 155 -16.27 -11.50 -7.63
C PRO A 155 -16.51 -11.34 -6.12
N THR A 156 -16.64 -12.46 -5.39
CA THR A 156 -16.97 -12.48 -3.96
C THR A 156 -15.87 -13.06 -3.07
N ALA A 157 -14.84 -13.70 -3.65
CA ALA A 157 -13.72 -14.27 -2.92
C ALA A 157 -12.41 -13.60 -3.32
N SER A 158 -11.68 -13.11 -2.32
CA SER A 158 -10.44 -12.38 -2.54
C SER A 158 -9.44 -12.61 -1.40
N LEU A 159 -8.19 -12.23 -1.64
CA LEU A 159 -7.09 -12.41 -0.70
C LEU A 159 -6.06 -11.28 -0.83
N GLY A 160 -5.31 -11.02 0.23
CA GLY A 160 -4.08 -10.24 0.18
C GLY A 160 -2.93 -11.11 -0.31
N LEU A 161 -2.23 -10.64 -1.33
CA LEU A 161 -1.06 -11.29 -1.92
C LEU A 161 0.17 -10.43 -1.69
N VAL A 162 1.16 -10.97 -0.97
CA VAL A 162 2.44 -10.31 -0.70
C VAL A 162 3.57 -11.24 -1.09
N ARG A 163 4.60 -10.71 -1.77
CA ARG A 163 5.82 -11.44 -2.10
C ARG A 163 7.05 -10.58 -1.84
N LEU A 164 7.95 -11.11 -1.02
CA LEU A 164 9.21 -10.50 -0.65
C LEU A 164 10.35 -11.39 -1.17
N ARG A 165 11.40 -10.78 -1.69
CA ARG A 165 12.69 -11.46 -1.92
C ARG A 165 13.68 -10.90 -0.92
N ALA A 166 14.36 -11.78 -0.17
CA ALA A 166 15.39 -11.39 0.78
C ALA A 166 16.73 -11.98 0.39
N THR A 167 17.79 -11.17 0.51
CA THR A 167 19.19 -11.57 0.28
C THR A 167 20.00 -11.18 1.50
N LEU A 168 20.66 -12.15 2.11
CA LEU A 168 21.59 -11.94 3.21
C LEU A 168 23.02 -11.85 2.67
N VAL A 169 23.69 -10.74 2.98
CA VAL A 169 25.02 -10.41 2.45
C VAL A 169 25.99 -10.18 3.60
N GLN A 170 27.19 -10.72 3.47
CA GLN A 170 28.30 -10.47 4.37
C GLN A 170 29.33 -9.53 3.74
N SER A 171 29.71 -8.47 4.45
CA SER A 171 30.82 -7.61 4.04
C SER A 171 32.15 -8.26 4.42
N THR A 172 33.03 -8.43 3.44
CA THR A 172 34.39 -8.97 3.64
C THR A 172 35.44 -7.95 3.16
N PRO A 173 36.72 -8.09 3.51
CA PRO A 173 37.77 -7.22 2.96
C PRO A 173 37.88 -7.28 1.43
N ALA A 174 37.49 -8.40 0.81
CA ALA A 174 37.50 -8.61 -0.63
C ALA A 174 36.23 -8.14 -1.33
N GLY A 175 35.23 -7.59 -0.60
CA GLY A 175 33.94 -7.16 -1.10
C GLY A 175 32.77 -7.85 -0.40
N GLU A 176 31.61 -7.80 -1.02
CA GLU A 176 30.38 -8.42 -0.50
C GLU A 176 30.27 -9.90 -0.94
N ARG A 177 29.83 -10.75 -0.03
CA ARG A 177 29.52 -12.16 -0.29
C ARG A 177 28.06 -12.44 0.04
N VAL A 178 27.30 -12.93 -0.93
CA VAL A 178 25.95 -13.42 -0.69
C VAL A 178 26.02 -14.71 0.14
N LEU A 179 25.36 -14.72 1.28
CA LEU A 179 25.25 -15.90 2.16
C LEU A 179 24.08 -16.76 1.76
N ALA A 180 22.91 -16.16 1.53
CA ALA A 180 21.69 -16.84 1.16
C ALA A 180 20.70 -15.86 0.50
N GLN A 181 19.78 -16.43 -0.30
CA GLN A 181 18.66 -15.70 -0.88
C GLN A 181 17.40 -16.57 -0.85
N ARG A 182 16.25 -15.97 -0.55
CA ARG A 182 14.97 -16.67 -0.54
C ARG A 182 13.81 -15.74 -0.89
N VAL A 183 12.75 -16.32 -1.48
CA VAL A 183 11.48 -15.65 -1.74
C VAL A 183 10.46 -16.12 -0.70
N PHE A 184 9.71 -15.17 -0.15
CA PHE A 184 8.63 -15.38 0.81
C PHE A 184 7.34 -14.87 0.17
N ALA A 185 6.37 -15.74 0.00
CA ALA A 185 5.09 -15.39 -0.60
C ALA A 185 3.95 -15.82 0.34
N ALA A 186 3.13 -14.86 0.75
CA ALA A 186 2.02 -15.13 1.63
C ALA A 186 0.69 -14.72 0.97
N ARG A 187 -0.32 -15.52 1.23
CA ARG A 187 -1.70 -15.29 0.83
C ARG A 187 -2.59 -15.34 2.08
N ARG A 188 -3.49 -14.39 2.25
CA ARG A 188 -4.46 -14.37 3.37
C ARG A 188 -5.82 -13.97 2.83
N ALA A 189 -6.84 -14.77 3.13
CA ALA A 189 -8.20 -14.50 2.70
C ALA A 189 -8.68 -13.14 3.22
N ALA A 190 -9.34 -12.37 2.37
CA ALA A 190 -9.94 -11.11 2.76
C ALA A 190 -11.29 -11.39 3.45
N PRO A 191 -11.59 -10.72 4.57
CA PRO A 191 -12.88 -10.89 5.28
C PRO A 191 -14.05 -10.32 4.48
N SER A 192 -13.80 -9.43 3.51
CA SER A 192 -14.79 -8.90 2.59
C SER A 192 -14.14 -8.58 1.23
N ALA A 193 -14.92 -8.65 0.16
CA ALA A 193 -14.47 -8.40 -1.20
C ALA A 193 -14.49 -6.89 -1.54
N ASP A 194 -13.88 -6.07 -0.69
CA ASP A 194 -13.79 -4.61 -0.80
C ASP A 194 -12.43 -4.09 -0.35
N ALA A 195 -12.22 -2.77 -0.43
CA ALA A 195 -10.95 -2.15 -0.05
C ALA A 195 -10.57 -2.41 1.42
N ALA A 196 -11.53 -2.37 2.34
CA ALA A 196 -11.28 -2.57 3.77
C ALA A 196 -10.87 -4.03 4.06
N GLY A 197 -11.55 -4.99 3.43
CA GLY A 197 -11.18 -6.41 3.50
C GLY A 197 -9.82 -6.69 2.89
N GLY A 198 -9.53 -6.09 1.73
CA GLY A 198 -8.24 -6.20 1.07
C GLY A 198 -7.08 -5.66 1.90
N VAL A 199 -7.27 -4.50 2.55
CA VAL A 199 -6.29 -3.93 3.48
C VAL A 199 -5.98 -4.87 4.64
N LYS A 200 -7.01 -5.43 5.29
CA LYS A 200 -6.82 -6.40 6.39
C LYS A 200 -6.07 -7.64 5.92
N ALA A 201 -6.42 -8.14 4.74
CA ALA A 201 -5.77 -9.31 4.16
C ALA A 201 -4.30 -9.04 3.80
N LEU A 202 -3.99 -7.85 3.25
CA LEU A 202 -2.63 -7.42 2.94
C LEU A 202 -1.77 -7.24 4.19
N ALA A 203 -2.31 -6.63 5.24
CA ALA A 203 -1.64 -6.54 6.54
C ALA A 203 -1.31 -7.94 7.10
N ALA A 204 -2.29 -8.85 7.12
CA ALA A 204 -2.09 -10.21 7.59
C ALA A 204 -1.12 -11.03 6.72
N ALA A 205 -1.12 -10.83 5.40
CA ALA A 205 -0.17 -11.46 4.48
C ALA A 205 1.25 -10.93 4.70
N SER A 206 1.39 -9.62 4.95
CA SER A 206 2.69 -9.00 5.30
C SER A 206 3.26 -9.56 6.59
N GLU A 207 2.45 -9.67 7.64
CA GLU A 207 2.86 -10.28 8.92
C GLU A 207 3.37 -11.71 8.73
N ALA A 208 2.66 -12.50 7.92
CA ALA A 208 3.05 -13.89 7.66
C ALA A 208 4.37 -13.97 6.87
N ALA A 209 4.52 -13.19 5.79
CA ALA A 209 5.75 -13.18 4.99
C ALA A 209 6.95 -12.68 5.79
N ILE A 210 6.75 -11.64 6.62
CA ILE A 210 7.78 -11.09 7.52
C ILE A 210 8.16 -12.12 8.58
N GLY A 211 7.19 -12.80 9.21
CA GLY A 211 7.47 -13.84 10.21
C GLY A 211 8.32 -14.98 9.65
N GLU A 212 7.99 -15.47 8.45
CA GLU A 212 8.80 -16.49 7.75
C GLU A 212 10.20 -15.98 7.40
N LEU A 213 10.32 -14.72 6.97
CA LEU A 213 11.60 -14.09 6.64
C LEU A 213 12.48 -13.96 7.89
N VAL A 214 11.95 -13.50 9.02
CA VAL A 214 12.68 -13.37 10.29
C VAL A 214 13.16 -14.75 10.75
N GLY A 215 12.31 -15.76 10.73
CA GLY A 215 12.69 -17.14 11.07
C GLY A 215 13.80 -17.69 10.17
N TRP A 216 13.79 -17.36 8.87
CA TRP A 216 14.84 -17.73 7.95
C TRP A 216 16.16 -17.00 8.25
N VAL A 217 16.12 -15.70 8.58
CA VAL A 217 17.30 -14.93 8.99
C VAL A 217 17.90 -15.55 10.26
N ASP A 218 17.08 -15.91 11.25
CA ASP A 218 17.52 -16.55 12.49
C ASP A 218 18.23 -17.89 12.24
N ALA A 219 17.70 -18.69 11.33
CA ALA A 219 18.28 -19.98 10.97
C ALA A 219 19.60 -19.84 10.18
N THR A 220 19.75 -18.77 9.40
CA THR A 220 20.92 -18.56 8.52
C THR A 220 22.08 -17.87 9.25
N THR A 221 21.82 -17.15 10.36
CA THR A 221 22.83 -16.38 11.10
C THR A 221 23.30 -17.03 12.41
N ARG A 222 22.88 -18.26 12.67
CA ARG A 222 23.34 -19.07 13.83
C ARG A 222 24.76 -19.57 13.70
#